data_6e4354721dcd19166befcd3407e8cf26
#
_entry.id   6e4354721dcd19166befcd3407e8cf26
#
_cell.length_a   1.000
_cell.length_b   1.000
_cell.length_c   1.000
_cell.angle_alpha   90.00
_cell.angle_beta   90.00
_cell.angle_gamma   90.00
#
_symmetry.space_group_name_H-M   'P 1'
#
loop_
_entity.id
_entity.type
_entity.pdbx_description
1 polymer ?
#
loop_
_entity_poly.entity_id
_entity_poly.type
_entity_poly.pdbx_seq_one_letter_code
_entity_poly.pdbx_strand_id
1 'polypeptide(L)'
;HVSSLFAPSSRFGTPEELKGLIRRAHELGLAVIMDLVHSHYVRNLNEGINELDGTDHLYSPAGPAGDQPHWDSKLFDYGKPQVEHFLLSNIKYWLEEYRFDGFRFDGVTSMLYHHHGYVAFDSRDRYFDEGVNEGAITYLSLANRLAHDLRPSCVTIAEDVSGMPGICFPQEEGGVGFDYRLGMAIPDYWIKQIEEVPDEQWDIREMWSVMTDRLPGVKTVAYAESHDQALVGDKTIAFRLMDKEMYTHMDRASENLTIDRGMALHKMIRLMTVSTGGDAYLNFMGNEFG
;
A
#
# COMPACT_ATOMS: atom_id res chain seq x y z
N HIS A 1 -8.12 9.54 -3.42
CA HIS A 1 -9.30 8.68 -3.67
C HIS A 1 -9.59 8.60 -5.16
N VAL A 2 -10.07 7.45 -5.62
CA VAL A 2 -10.35 7.18 -7.03
C VAL A 2 -11.76 7.64 -7.39
N SER A 3 -11.87 8.45 -8.45
CA SER A 3 -13.16 8.87 -9.01
C SER A 3 -13.57 8.01 -10.23
N SER A 4 -12.60 7.48 -10.97
CA SER A 4 -12.84 6.62 -12.13
C SER A 4 -11.86 5.44 -12.11
N LEU A 5 -12.40 4.21 -12.13
CA LEU A 5 -11.58 3.00 -12.08
C LEU A 5 -11.04 2.57 -13.45
N PHE A 6 -11.70 2.97 -14.54
CA PHE A 6 -11.40 2.52 -15.91
C PHE A 6 -10.76 3.59 -16.79
N ALA A 7 -10.24 4.68 -16.20
CA ALA A 7 -9.55 5.71 -16.95
C ALA A 7 -8.37 6.30 -16.18
N PRO A 8 -7.22 6.52 -16.85
CA PRO A 8 -6.14 7.32 -16.26
C PRO A 8 -6.56 8.79 -16.14
N SER A 9 -5.93 9.52 -15.21
CA SER A 9 -6.21 10.94 -15.04
C SER A 9 -5.70 11.75 -16.23
N SER A 10 -6.59 12.49 -16.88
CA SER A 10 -6.25 13.38 -18.01
C SER A 10 -5.31 14.54 -17.62
N ARG A 11 -5.09 14.77 -16.33
CA ARG A 11 -4.15 15.80 -15.84
C ARG A 11 -2.69 15.46 -16.13
N PHE A 12 -2.36 14.18 -16.33
CA PHE A 12 -1.00 13.69 -16.51
C PHE A 12 -0.72 13.19 -17.92
N GLY A 13 -1.70 13.24 -18.81
CA GLY A 13 -1.57 12.82 -20.18
C GLY A 13 -2.77 12.03 -20.69
N THR A 14 -2.59 11.49 -21.88
CA THR A 14 -3.59 10.66 -22.56
C THR A 14 -3.42 9.18 -22.21
N PRO A 15 -4.43 8.34 -22.42
CA PRO A 15 -4.30 6.87 -22.29
C PRO A 15 -3.15 6.30 -23.12
N GLU A 16 -2.93 6.81 -24.33
CA GLU A 16 -1.87 6.35 -25.23
C GLU A 16 -0.47 6.72 -24.71
N GLU A 17 -0.34 7.87 -24.06
CA GLU A 17 0.93 8.27 -23.42
C GLU A 17 1.25 7.38 -22.23
N LEU A 18 0.27 6.99 -21.40
CA LEU A 18 0.45 6.02 -20.32
C LEU A 18 0.87 4.65 -20.87
N LYS A 19 0.22 4.16 -21.92
CA LYS A 19 0.63 2.93 -22.61
C LYS A 19 2.06 3.04 -23.16
N GLY A 20 2.42 4.22 -23.68
CA GLY A 20 3.76 4.56 -24.16
C GLY A 20 4.82 4.50 -23.03
N LEU A 21 4.46 5.05 -21.85
CA LEU A 21 5.33 5.02 -20.66
C LEU A 21 5.60 3.57 -20.22
N ILE A 22 4.55 2.75 -20.09
CA ILE A 22 4.67 1.34 -19.68
C ILE A 22 5.53 0.57 -20.69
N ARG A 23 5.27 0.74 -21.99
CA ARG A 23 6.10 0.13 -23.05
C ARG A 23 7.58 0.52 -22.90
N ARG A 24 7.84 1.82 -22.66
CA ARG A 24 9.23 2.30 -22.49
C ARG A 24 9.89 1.71 -21.25
N ALA A 25 9.16 1.55 -20.15
CA ALA A 25 9.65 0.87 -18.97
C ALA A 25 10.04 -0.59 -19.28
N HIS A 26 9.20 -1.31 -20.01
CA HIS A 26 9.48 -2.69 -20.43
C HIS A 26 10.72 -2.79 -21.33
N GLU A 27 10.91 -1.85 -22.26
CA GLU A 27 12.13 -1.78 -23.10
C GLU A 27 13.41 -1.61 -22.27
N LEU A 28 13.29 -1.00 -21.08
CA LEU A 28 14.38 -0.83 -20.13
C LEU A 28 14.51 -1.98 -19.11
N GLY A 29 13.66 -3.01 -19.23
CA GLY A 29 13.65 -4.15 -18.31
C GLY A 29 12.99 -3.85 -16.97
N LEU A 30 12.16 -2.80 -16.89
CA LEU A 30 11.42 -2.40 -15.69
C LEU A 30 9.98 -2.91 -15.76
N ALA A 31 9.54 -3.59 -14.71
CA ALA A 31 8.12 -3.91 -14.50
C ALA A 31 7.39 -2.67 -13.94
N VAL A 32 6.11 -2.53 -14.27
CA VAL A 32 5.26 -1.42 -13.82
C VAL A 32 4.10 -1.98 -13.01
N ILE A 33 4.04 -1.62 -11.74
CA ILE A 33 2.98 -2.01 -10.79
C ILE A 33 2.07 -0.81 -10.57
N MET A 34 0.76 -1.02 -10.52
CA MET A 34 -0.24 0.01 -10.27
C MET A 34 -0.80 -0.11 -8.85
N ASP A 35 -0.99 1.03 -8.17
CA ASP A 35 -1.80 1.08 -6.96
C ASP A 35 -3.28 0.90 -7.33
N LEU A 36 -3.88 -0.16 -6.82
CA LEU A 36 -5.25 -0.55 -7.09
C LEU A 36 -6.12 -0.25 -5.87
N VAL A 37 -6.92 0.81 -5.96
CA VAL A 37 -7.78 1.25 -4.86
C VAL A 37 -9.16 0.62 -5.05
N HIS A 38 -9.33 -0.59 -4.52
CA HIS A 38 -10.60 -1.31 -4.48
C HIS A 38 -11.19 -1.41 -3.06
N SER A 39 -10.55 -0.74 -2.10
CA SER A 39 -11.05 -0.60 -0.73
C SER A 39 -12.15 0.46 -0.62
N HIS A 40 -12.07 1.53 -1.41
CA HIS A 40 -12.98 2.66 -1.34
C HIS A 40 -13.00 3.49 -2.62
N TYR A 41 -13.95 4.42 -2.73
CA TYR A 41 -14.02 5.39 -3.82
C TYR A 41 -14.57 6.74 -3.33
N VAL A 42 -14.42 7.80 -4.15
CA VAL A 42 -14.84 9.16 -3.78
C VAL A 42 -16.35 9.27 -3.57
N ARG A 43 -16.74 10.17 -2.65
CA ARG A 43 -18.16 10.51 -2.39
C ARG A 43 -18.74 11.54 -3.37
N ASN A 44 -17.94 12.03 -4.32
CA ASN A 44 -18.36 13.07 -5.26
C ASN A 44 -19.58 12.62 -6.09
N LEU A 45 -20.55 13.50 -6.22
CA LEU A 45 -21.76 13.25 -7.01
C LEU A 45 -21.57 13.63 -8.49
N ASN A 46 -20.71 14.61 -8.74
CA ASN A 46 -20.47 15.13 -10.10
C ASN A 46 -19.31 14.43 -10.83
N GLU A 47 -18.47 13.73 -10.07
CA GLU A 47 -17.31 13.02 -10.59
C GLU A 47 -17.23 11.65 -9.90
N GLY A 48 -17.15 10.60 -10.67
CA GLY A 48 -17.03 9.24 -10.11
C GLY A 48 -18.30 8.42 -10.25
N ILE A 49 -18.40 7.39 -9.41
CA ILE A 49 -19.46 6.36 -9.50
C ILE A 49 -20.49 6.46 -8.38
N ASN A 50 -20.33 7.40 -7.43
CA ASN A 50 -21.27 7.57 -6.34
C ASN A 50 -22.60 8.07 -6.85
N GLU A 51 -23.69 7.43 -6.42
CA GLU A 51 -25.07 7.73 -6.80
C GLU A 51 -25.32 7.79 -8.33
N LEU A 52 -24.56 7.01 -9.10
CA LEU A 52 -24.66 7.01 -10.56
C LEU A 52 -26.05 6.60 -11.08
N ASP A 53 -26.79 5.78 -10.34
CA ASP A 53 -28.17 5.38 -10.63
C ASP A 53 -29.22 6.17 -9.82
N GLY A 54 -28.79 7.18 -9.06
CA GLY A 54 -29.62 7.98 -8.15
C GLY A 54 -29.82 7.35 -6.78
N THR A 55 -29.13 6.25 -6.47
CA THR A 55 -29.12 5.63 -5.13
C THR A 55 -27.72 5.66 -4.52
N ASP A 56 -27.63 5.59 -3.19
CA ASP A 56 -26.36 5.57 -2.45
C ASP A 56 -25.72 4.17 -2.36
N HIS A 57 -26.36 3.18 -2.96
CA HIS A 57 -26.03 1.76 -2.76
C HIS A 57 -25.89 0.94 -4.05
N LEU A 58 -25.61 1.58 -5.17
CA LEU A 58 -25.29 0.84 -6.41
C LEU A 58 -24.05 -0.04 -6.21
N TYR A 59 -22.95 0.58 -5.76
CA TYR A 59 -21.66 -0.09 -5.51
C TYR A 59 -21.38 -0.35 -4.04
N SER A 60 -22.08 0.33 -3.12
CA SER A 60 -21.86 0.29 -1.68
C SER A 60 -22.95 -0.48 -0.94
N PRO A 61 -22.74 -0.90 0.30
CA PRO A 61 -23.83 -1.15 1.24
C PRO A 61 -24.73 0.08 1.39
N ALA A 62 -26.03 -0.14 1.63
CA ALA A 62 -26.97 0.96 1.81
C ALA A 62 -26.73 1.75 3.11
N GLY A 63 -26.90 3.06 3.07
CA GLY A 63 -26.81 3.94 4.24
C GLY A 63 -25.42 4.00 4.86
N PRO A 64 -25.32 4.23 6.19
CA PRO A 64 -24.04 4.44 6.86
C PRO A 64 -23.04 3.29 6.78
N ALA A 65 -23.50 2.06 6.55
CA ALA A 65 -22.61 0.90 6.35
C ALA A 65 -21.76 1.01 5.07
N GLY A 66 -22.18 1.82 4.12
CA GLY A 66 -21.44 2.10 2.89
C GLY A 66 -20.45 3.26 3.00
N ASP A 67 -20.35 3.90 4.16
CA ASP A 67 -19.47 5.06 4.37
C ASP A 67 -18.17 4.67 5.08
N GLN A 68 -17.05 5.28 4.66
CA GLN A 68 -15.79 5.27 5.38
C GLN A 68 -15.52 6.69 5.91
N PRO A 69 -16.00 7.01 7.14
CA PRO A 69 -15.99 8.38 7.63
C PRO A 69 -14.58 8.93 7.89
N HIS A 70 -13.61 8.07 8.23
CA HIS A 70 -12.23 8.49 8.48
C HIS A 70 -11.50 8.93 7.21
N TRP A 71 -11.94 8.42 6.05
CA TRP A 71 -11.35 8.76 4.75
C TRP A 71 -12.29 9.62 3.88
N ASP A 72 -13.43 10.04 4.42
CA ASP A 72 -14.47 10.76 3.69
C ASP A 72 -14.78 10.13 2.32
N SER A 73 -15.03 8.82 2.31
CA SER A 73 -15.18 8.01 1.10
C SER A 73 -16.30 6.98 1.22
N LYS A 74 -16.60 6.27 0.14
CA LYS A 74 -17.57 5.16 0.08
C LYS A 74 -16.85 3.83 0.00
N LEU A 75 -17.41 2.81 0.63
CA LEU A 75 -16.91 1.42 0.59
C LEU A 75 -17.58 0.64 -0.53
N PHE A 76 -16.90 -0.35 -1.08
CA PHE A 76 -17.52 -1.31 -1.98
C PHE A 76 -18.26 -2.42 -1.23
N ASP A 77 -19.39 -2.86 -1.78
CA ASP A 77 -20.15 -4.02 -1.29
C ASP A 77 -19.70 -5.30 -2.01
N TYR A 78 -18.70 -5.96 -1.45
CA TYR A 78 -18.15 -7.21 -2.01
C TYR A 78 -19.12 -8.39 -1.96
N GLY A 79 -20.25 -8.27 -1.25
CA GLY A 79 -21.32 -9.25 -1.24
C GLY A 79 -22.23 -9.18 -2.48
N LYS A 80 -22.09 -8.15 -3.31
CA LYS A 80 -22.83 -7.99 -4.56
C LYS A 80 -22.07 -8.57 -5.76
N PRO A 81 -22.58 -9.62 -6.42
CA PRO A 81 -21.90 -10.20 -7.59
C PRO A 81 -21.62 -9.19 -8.71
N GLN A 82 -22.45 -8.16 -8.87
CA GLN A 82 -22.25 -7.11 -9.88
C GLN A 82 -21.05 -6.21 -9.53
N VAL A 83 -20.85 -5.90 -8.23
CA VAL A 83 -19.70 -5.12 -7.76
C VAL A 83 -18.43 -5.94 -7.87
N GLU A 84 -18.46 -7.20 -7.44
CA GLU A 84 -17.35 -8.12 -7.60
C GLU A 84 -16.93 -8.24 -9.08
N HIS A 85 -17.90 -8.45 -9.99
CA HIS A 85 -17.64 -8.52 -11.42
C HIS A 85 -17.06 -7.21 -11.98
N PHE A 86 -17.55 -6.06 -11.51
CA PHE A 86 -17.03 -4.74 -11.89
C PHE A 86 -15.56 -4.58 -11.49
N LEU A 87 -15.21 -4.92 -10.25
CA LEU A 87 -13.85 -4.84 -9.73
C LEU A 87 -12.89 -5.84 -10.41
N LEU A 88 -13.33 -7.07 -10.64
CA LEU A 88 -12.55 -8.07 -11.40
C LEU A 88 -12.33 -7.64 -12.85
N SER A 89 -13.34 -7.04 -13.49
CA SER A 89 -13.20 -6.48 -14.84
C SER A 89 -12.17 -5.36 -14.89
N ASN A 90 -12.04 -4.58 -13.81
CA ASN A 90 -11.04 -3.53 -13.69
C ASN A 90 -9.62 -4.08 -13.64
N ILE A 91 -9.37 -5.16 -12.90
CA ILE A 91 -8.08 -5.86 -12.88
C ILE A 91 -7.71 -6.32 -14.29
N LYS A 92 -8.63 -7.01 -14.96
CA LYS A 92 -8.43 -7.48 -16.34
C LYS A 92 -8.11 -6.31 -17.28
N TYR A 93 -8.85 -5.20 -17.19
CA TYR A 93 -8.65 -4.02 -18.01
C TYR A 93 -7.23 -3.46 -17.89
N TRP A 94 -6.71 -3.28 -16.69
CA TRP A 94 -5.37 -2.73 -16.50
C TRP A 94 -4.26 -3.70 -16.94
N LEU A 95 -4.45 -5.01 -16.76
CA LEU A 95 -3.48 -6.02 -17.22
C LEU A 95 -3.46 -6.16 -18.76
N GLU A 96 -4.61 -6.22 -19.41
CA GLU A 96 -4.69 -6.48 -20.84
C GLU A 96 -4.53 -5.21 -21.68
N GLU A 97 -5.22 -4.12 -21.30
CA GLU A 97 -5.25 -2.89 -22.10
C GLU A 97 -3.98 -2.04 -21.90
N TYR A 98 -3.48 -1.94 -20.67
CA TYR A 98 -2.30 -1.13 -20.35
C TYR A 98 -1.04 -1.94 -20.13
N ARG A 99 -1.17 -3.25 -19.91
CA ARG A 99 -0.04 -4.17 -19.68
C ARG A 99 0.74 -3.90 -18.41
N PHE A 100 0.07 -3.50 -17.34
CA PHE A 100 0.70 -3.48 -16.03
C PHE A 100 1.20 -4.86 -15.63
N ASP A 101 2.27 -4.93 -14.85
CA ASP A 101 2.94 -6.17 -14.44
C ASP A 101 2.48 -6.64 -13.06
N GLY A 102 1.65 -5.85 -12.38
CA GLY A 102 1.15 -6.18 -11.07
C GLY A 102 0.38 -5.05 -10.41
N PHE A 103 -0.03 -5.32 -9.19
CA PHE A 103 -0.83 -4.40 -8.37
C PHE A 103 -0.35 -4.36 -6.93
N ARG A 104 -0.36 -3.17 -6.35
CA ARG A 104 -0.41 -2.99 -4.90
C ARG A 104 -1.86 -2.66 -4.54
N PHE A 105 -2.50 -3.52 -3.75
CA PHE A 105 -3.86 -3.31 -3.28
C PHE A 105 -3.85 -2.40 -2.07
N ASP A 106 -4.47 -1.24 -2.21
CA ASP A 106 -4.59 -0.20 -1.19
C ASP A 106 -5.64 -0.56 -0.14
N GLY A 107 -5.34 -0.31 1.13
CA GLY A 107 -6.31 -0.40 2.22
C GLY A 107 -6.91 -1.79 2.45
N VAL A 108 -6.17 -2.87 2.23
CA VAL A 108 -6.66 -4.26 2.34
C VAL A 108 -7.24 -4.54 3.73
N THR A 109 -6.63 -4.04 4.80
CA THR A 109 -7.19 -4.18 6.16
C THR A 109 -8.60 -3.64 6.26
N SER A 110 -8.89 -2.49 5.64
CA SER A 110 -10.23 -1.90 5.62
C SER A 110 -11.24 -2.76 4.86
N MET A 111 -10.79 -3.56 3.89
CA MET A 111 -11.62 -4.50 3.15
C MET A 111 -11.93 -5.76 3.98
N LEU A 112 -10.91 -6.33 4.62
CA LEU A 112 -10.96 -7.61 5.31
C LEU A 112 -11.92 -7.64 6.51
N TYR A 113 -12.22 -6.47 7.10
CA TYR A 113 -12.97 -6.40 8.35
C TYR A 113 -14.08 -5.36 8.31
N HIS A 114 -15.26 -5.72 8.84
CA HIS A 114 -16.39 -4.79 8.98
C HIS A 114 -16.09 -3.62 9.91
N HIS A 115 -15.14 -3.77 10.81
CA HIS A 115 -14.62 -2.70 11.68
C HIS A 115 -13.42 -1.94 11.04
N HIS A 116 -13.07 -2.22 9.79
CA HIS A 116 -12.06 -1.53 8.98
C HIS A 116 -10.64 -1.43 9.61
N GLY A 117 -10.30 -2.34 10.53
CA GLY A 117 -9.03 -2.32 11.25
C GLY A 117 -9.00 -1.41 12.50
N TYR A 118 -10.11 -0.80 12.89
CA TYR A 118 -10.18 0.05 14.09
C TYR A 118 -10.32 -0.71 15.42
N VAL A 119 -10.37 -2.02 15.37
CA VAL A 119 -10.38 -2.90 16.55
C VAL A 119 -9.00 -3.54 16.69
N ALA A 120 -8.48 -3.61 17.91
CA ALA A 120 -7.20 -4.25 18.18
C ALA A 120 -7.25 -5.77 17.92
N PHE A 121 -6.20 -6.30 17.31
CA PHE A 121 -6.01 -7.74 17.09
C PHE A 121 -5.25 -8.35 18.27
N ASP A 122 -5.89 -8.42 19.43
CA ASP A 122 -5.33 -8.88 20.70
C ASP A 122 -5.41 -10.40 20.89
N SER A 123 -6.11 -11.11 20.02
CA SER A 123 -6.20 -12.56 20.00
C SER A 123 -6.29 -13.10 18.58
N ARG A 124 -5.99 -14.40 18.40
CA ARG A 124 -6.14 -15.07 17.10
C ARG A 124 -7.59 -15.16 16.63
N ASP A 125 -8.55 -15.17 17.54
CA ASP A 125 -9.96 -15.28 17.19
C ASP A 125 -10.44 -14.06 16.40
N ARG A 126 -9.82 -12.89 16.60
CA ARG A 126 -10.11 -11.66 15.86
C ARG A 126 -9.93 -11.75 14.35
N TYR A 127 -9.12 -12.69 13.89
CA TYR A 127 -8.93 -12.93 12.46
C TYR A 127 -9.99 -13.84 11.85
N PHE A 128 -10.88 -14.43 12.66
CA PHE A 128 -11.84 -15.45 12.23
C PHE A 128 -13.22 -15.27 12.86
N ASP A 129 -13.46 -14.18 13.57
CA ASP A 129 -14.75 -13.86 14.18
C ASP A 129 -15.71 -13.19 13.18
N GLU A 130 -16.89 -12.82 13.67
CA GLU A 130 -17.94 -12.13 12.90
C GLU A 130 -17.53 -10.73 12.38
N GLY A 131 -16.39 -10.21 12.82
CA GLY A 131 -15.78 -8.97 12.31
C GLY A 131 -15.19 -9.12 10.91
N VAL A 132 -14.96 -10.34 10.45
CA VAL A 132 -14.35 -10.62 9.15
C VAL A 132 -15.36 -10.45 8.02
N ASN A 133 -14.96 -9.75 6.96
CA ASN A 133 -15.76 -9.59 5.75
C ASN A 133 -15.45 -10.71 4.75
N GLU A 134 -16.22 -11.80 4.81
CA GLU A 134 -16.04 -12.97 3.94
C GLU A 134 -16.18 -12.62 2.44
N GLY A 135 -17.03 -11.65 2.10
CA GLY A 135 -17.17 -11.17 0.72
C GLY A 135 -15.87 -10.54 0.21
N ALA A 136 -15.21 -9.75 1.04
CA ALA A 136 -13.92 -9.14 0.68
C ALA A 136 -12.82 -10.20 0.54
N ILE A 137 -12.75 -11.19 1.41
CA ILE A 137 -11.81 -12.31 1.29
C ILE A 137 -12.03 -13.06 -0.02
N THR A 138 -13.28 -13.37 -0.34
CA THR A 138 -13.65 -14.03 -1.60
C THR A 138 -13.23 -13.20 -2.80
N TYR A 139 -13.58 -11.91 -2.80
CA TYR A 139 -13.17 -10.99 -3.87
C TYR A 139 -11.65 -10.94 -4.04
N LEU A 140 -10.89 -10.74 -2.94
CA LEU A 140 -9.42 -10.66 -3.00
C LEU A 140 -8.79 -11.96 -3.50
N SER A 141 -9.34 -13.11 -3.11
CA SER A 141 -8.89 -14.41 -3.62
C SER A 141 -9.15 -14.55 -5.11
N LEU A 142 -10.33 -14.17 -5.58
CA LEU A 142 -10.66 -14.17 -7.02
C LEU A 142 -9.80 -13.16 -7.80
N ALA A 143 -9.53 -12.00 -7.21
CA ALA A 143 -8.66 -10.97 -7.79
C ALA A 143 -7.23 -11.48 -8.03
N ASN A 144 -6.63 -12.10 -7.01
CA ASN A 144 -5.30 -12.72 -7.13
C ASN A 144 -5.30 -13.86 -8.16
N ARG A 145 -6.31 -14.73 -8.11
CA ARG A 145 -6.45 -15.83 -9.08
C ARG A 145 -6.55 -15.32 -10.50
N LEU A 146 -7.44 -14.35 -10.76
CA LEU A 146 -7.62 -13.76 -12.08
C LEU A 146 -6.34 -13.10 -12.59
N ALA A 147 -5.64 -12.34 -11.74
CA ALA A 147 -4.41 -11.66 -12.11
C ALA A 147 -3.34 -12.66 -12.57
N HIS A 148 -3.13 -13.74 -11.81
CA HIS A 148 -2.16 -14.78 -12.16
C HIS A 148 -2.60 -15.67 -13.34
N ASP A 149 -3.90 -15.94 -13.50
CA ASP A 149 -4.41 -16.69 -14.65
C ASP A 149 -4.23 -15.90 -15.96
N LEU A 150 -4.44 -14.57 -15.92
CA LEU A 150 -4.23 -13.69 -17.07
C LEU A 150 -2.74 -13.45 -17.34
N ARG A 151 -1.94 -13.34 -16.30
CA ARG A 151 -0.51 -13.06 -16.38
C ARG A 151 0.22 -13.81 -15.28
N PRO A 152 0.79 -15.01 -15.55
CA PRO A 152 1.48 -15.80 -14.54
C PRO A 152 2.68 -15.12 -13.85
N SER A 153 3.24 -14.07 -14.47
CA SER A 153 4.30 -13.24 -13.90
C SER A 153 3.78 -11.99 -13.17
N CYS A 154 2.47 -11.85 -13.03
CA CYS A 154 1.86 -10.74 -12.29
C CYS A 154 2.33 -10.78 -10.83
N VAL A 155 2.56 -9.62 -10.24
CA VAL A 155 2.90 -9.47 -8.83
C VAL A 155 1.77 -8.77 -8.10
N THR A 156 1.29 -9.36 -7.02
CA THR A 156 0.26 -8.75 -6.16
C THR A 156 0.79 -8.50 -4.76
N ILE A 157 0.56 -7.29 -4.27
CA ILE A 157 1.07 -6.82 -2.97
C ILE A 157 -0.12 -6.31 -2.15
N ALA A 158 -0.28 -6.84 -0.94
CA ALA A 158 -1.31 -6.36 -0.01
C ALA A 158 -0.78 -5.26 0.90
N GLU A 159 -1.48 -4.15 0.96
CA GLU A 159 -1.33 -3.21 2.06
C GLU A 159 -2.25 -3.65 3.21
N ASP A 160 -1.70 -4.44 4.11
CA ASP A 160 -2.42 -4.95 5.27
C ASP A 160 -1.62 -4.74 6.55
N VAL A 161 -2.17 -3.98 7.50
CA VAL A 161 -1.59 -3.74 8.82
C VAL A 161 -2.05 -4.76 9.85
N SER A 162 -3.16 -5.47 9.59
CA SER A 162 -3.75 -6.39 10.57
C SER A 162 -2.89 -7.63 10.85
N GLY A 163 -2.09 -8.05 9.87
CA GLY A 163 -1.35 -9.30 9.96
C GLY A 163 -2.24 -10.53 9.72
N MET A 164 -3.24 -10.41 8.84
CA MET A 164 -4.16 -11.50 8.48
C MET A 164 -3.39 -12.79 8.17
N PRO A 165 -3.60 -13.88 8.93
CA PRO A 165 -2.95 -15.15 8.64
C PRO A 165 -3.36 -15.68 7.26
N GLY A 166 -2.39 -16.22 6.52
CA GLY A 166 -2.66 -16.80 5.19
C GLY A 166 -2.88 -15.80 4.06
N ILE A 167 -2.68 -14.49 4.27
CA ILE A 167 -2.87 -13.49 3.22
C ILE A 167 -1.99 -13.74 1.99
N CYS A 168 -0.75 -14.21 2.20
CA CYS A 168 0.20 -14.57 1.14
C CYS A 168 0.32 -16.08 0.91
N PHE A 169 -0.54 -16.90 1.50
CA PHE A 169 -0.51 -18.34 1.25
C PHE A 169 -1.23 -18.65 -0.07
N PRO A 170 -0.80 -19.70 -0.78
CA PRO A 170 -1.50 -20.20 -1.95
C PRO A 170 -2.96 -20.53 -1.63
N GLN A 171 -3.83 -20.32 -2.60
CA GLN A 171 -5.28 -20.60 -2.41
C GLN A 171 -5.55 -22.09 -2.17
N GLU A 172 -4.74 -22.98 -2.75
CA GLU A 172 -4.80 -24.42 -2.53
C GLU A 172 -4.50 -24.81 -1.08
N GLU A 173 -3.84 -23.93 -0.33
CA GLU A 173 -3.54 -24.07 1.11
C GLU A 173 -4.51 -23.27 1.99
N GLY A 174 -5.57 -22.70 1.39
CA GLY A 174 -6.57 -21.89 2.08
C GLY A 174 -6.17 -20.42 2.27
N GLY A 175 -5.18 -19.94 1.55
CA GLY A 175 -4.74 -18.55 1.57
C GLY A 175 -5.50 -17.65 0.61
N VAL A 176 -5.24 -16.33 0.71
CA VAL A 176 -5.84 -15.31 -0.17
C VAL A 176 -5.07 -15.19 -1.50
N GLY A 177 -3.80 -15.58 -1.52
CA GLY A 177 -3.00 -15.69 -2.74
C GLY A 177 -2.20 -14.46 -3.13
N PHE A 178 -1.98 -13.50 -2.24
CA PHE A 178 -1.04 -12.41 -2.52
C PHE A 178 0.39 -12.91 -2.56
N ASP A 179 1.21 -12.32 -3.44
CA ASP A 179 2.64 -12.65 -3.51
C ASP A 179 3.42 -12.01 -2.37
N TYR A 180 3.06 -10.79 -1.99
CA TYR A 180 3.73 -10.01 -0.95
C TYR A 180 2.73 -9.23 -0.09
N ARG A 181 3.22 -8.85 1.08
CA ARG A 181 2.59 -7.90 1.98
C ARG A 181 3.55 -6.75 2.29
N LEU A 182 3.05 -5.52 2.48
CA LEU A 182 3.86 -4.40 2.97
C LEU A 182 4.24 -4.59 4.44
N GLY A 183 5.50 -4.32 4.76
CA GLY A 183 6.05 -4.37 6.12
C GLY A 183 5.73 -3.10 6.91
N MET A 184 4.45 -2.83 7.18
CA MET A 184 3.96 -1.54 7.67
C MET A 184 4.44 -1.15 9.08
N ALA A 185 4.87 -2.10 9.90
CA ALA A 185 5.45 -1.80 11.21
C ALA A 185 6.84 -1.14 11.15
N ILE A 186 7.56 -1.32 10.04
CA ILE A 186 8.93 -0.82 9.88
C ILE A 186 9.00 0.72 9.81
N PRO A 187 8.24 1.40 8.95
CA PRO A 187 8.26 2.87 8.91
C PRO A 187 7.78 3.50 10.21
N ASP A 188 6.77 2.94 10.87
CA ASP A 188 6.28 3.44 12.15
C ASP A 188 7.36 3.33 13.24
N TYR A 189 8.09 2.22 13.25
CA TYR A 189 9.23 2.05 14.14
C TYR A 189 10.31 3.11 13.89
N TRP A 190 10.70 3.36 12.63
CA TRP A 190 11.72 4.37 12.34
C TRP A 190 11.28 5.79 12.72
N ILE A 191 10.03 6.15 12.47
CA ILE A 191 9.49 7.45 12.89
C ILE A 191 9.60 7.60 14.41
N LYS A 192 9.14 6.60 15.16
CA LYS A 192 9.21 6.60 16.61
C LYS A 192 10.66 6.68 17.13
N GLN A 193 11.57 5.92 16.53
CA GLN A 193 12.99 5.97 16.92
C GLN A 193 13.60 7.36 16.70
N ILE A 194 13.31 8.00 15.57
CA ILE A 194 13.84 9.32 15.25
C ILE A 194 13.26 10.40 16.17
N GLU A 195 11.99 10.32 16.51
CA GLU A 195 11.30 11.37 17.29
C GLU A 195 11.45 11.24 18.79
N GLU A 196 11.50 10.02 19.30
CA GLU A 196 11.41 9.77 20.74
C GLU A 196 12.74 9.33 21.39
N VAL A 197 13.69 8.80 20.60
CA VAL A 197 14.89 8.18 21.14
C VAL A 197 16.15 8.85 20.58
N PRO A 198 17.05 9.43 21.43
CA PRO A 198 18.36 9.88 20.98
C PRO A 198 19.15 8.74 20.33
N ASP A 199 19.83 9.02 19.19
CA ASP A 199 20.51 7.99 18.41
C ASP A 199 21.60 7.22 19.17
N GLU A 200 22.22 7.82 20.18
CA GLU A 200 23.17 7.15 21.06
C GLU A 200 22.53 6.07 21.96
N GLN A 201 21.19 6.08 22.05
CA GLN A 201 20.41 5.13 22.87
C GLN A 201 19.69 4.09 22.01
N TRP A 202 19.85 4.11 20.69
CA TRP A 202 19.24 3.13 19.82
C TRP A 202 19.74 1.72 20.10
N ASP A 203 18.81 0.80 20.36
CA ASP A 203 19.15 -0.60 20.64
C ASP A 203 19.12 -1.43 19.36
N ILE A 204 20.30 -1.92 18.95
CA ILE A 204 20.44 -2.77 17.76
C ILE A 204 19.63 -4.08 17.86
N ARG A 205 19.40 -4.60 19.08
CA ARG A 205 18.62 -5.83 19.28
C ARG A 205 17.14 -5.57 19.03
N GLU A 206 16.64 -4.42 19.48
CA GLU A 206 15.28 -3.99 19.20
C GLU A 206 15.09 -3.77 17.71
N MET A 207 16.00 -3.03 17.06
CA MET A 207 15.99 -2.83 15.61
C MET A 207 15.94 -4.16 14.86
N TRP A 208 16.82 -5.09 15.21
CA TRP A 208 16.84 -6.42 14.60
C TRP A 208 15.52 -7.16 14.80
N SER A 209 14.97 -7.12 16.01
CA SER A 209 13.70 -7.77 16.33
C SER A 209 12.56 -7.25 15.44
N VAL A 210 12.41 -5.93 15.34
CA VAL A 210 11.37 -5.31 14.52
C VAL A 210 11.57 -5.61 13.04
N MET A 211 12.80 -5.50 12.53
CA MET A 211 13.09 -5.76 11.11
C MET A 211 12.87 -7.23 10.72
N THR A 212 13.02 -8.16 11.66
CA THR A 212 12.91 -9.59 11.39
C THR A 212 11.63 -10.23 11.91
N ASP A 213 10.75 -9.47 12.57
CA ASP A 213 9.45 -9.94 13.02
C ASP A 213 8.49 -10.07 11.83
N ARG A 214 8.46 -11.27 11.27
CA ARG A 214 7.66 -11.60 10.08
C ARG A 214 6.84 -12.87 10.32
N LEU A 215 5.64 -12.86 9.76
CA LEU A 215 4.79 -14.05 9.76
C LEU A 215 5.46 -15.16 8.92
N PRO A 216 5.54 -16.39 9.42
CA PRO A 216 6.06 -17.51 8.64
C PRO A 216 5.30 -17.70 7.32
N GLY A 217 6.04 -17.87 6.22
CA GLY A 217 5.45 -18.07 4.89
C GLY A 217 4.89 -16.82 4.21
N VAL A 218 4.97 -15.65 4.86
CA VAL A 218 4.53 -14.37 4.29
C VAL A 218 5.75 -13.59 3.77
N LYS A 219 5.81 -13.38 2.46
CA LYS A 219 6.82 -12.52 1.84
C LYS A 219 6.49 -11.05 2.09
N THR A 220 7.47 -10.29 2.53
CA THR A 220 7.30 -8.91 2.96
C THR A 220 8.10 -7.95 2.09
N VAL A 221 7.47 -6.85 1.67
CA VAL A 221 8.15 -5.69 1.09
C VAL A 221 8.49 -4.74 2.21
N ALA A 222 9.79 -4.63 2.54
CA ALA A 222 10.27 -3.70 3.56
C ALA A 222 10.38 -2.28 3.01
N TYR A 223 10.18 -1.28 3.85
CA TYR A 223 10.42 0.12 3.51
C TYR A 223 10.62 0.96 4.76
N ALA A 224 11.39 2.03 4.64
CA ALA A 224 11.60 2.97 5.73
C ALA A 224 10.55 4.09 5.72
N GLU A 225 10.12 4.49 4.53
CA GLU A 225 9.02 5.44 4.30
C GLU A 225 8.39 5.21 2.94
N SER A 226 7.14 5.63 2.80
CA SER A 226 6.38 5.72 1.55
C SER A 226 5.71 7.10 1.45
N HIS A 227 4.83 7.28 0.47
CA HIS A 227 3.99 8.48 0.37
C HIS A 227 3.12 8.71 1.62
N ASP A 228 2.72 7.65 2.33
CA ASP A 228 1.91 7.77 3.55
C ASP A 228 2.66 8.53 4.64
N GLN A 229 3.90 8.15 4.93
CA GLN A 229 4.72 8.84 5.92
C GLN A 229 5.18 10.20 5.45
N ALA A 230 5.55 10.31 4.17
CA ALA A 230 6.16 11.52 3.63
C ALA A 230 5.16 12.62 3.29
N LEU A 231 3.96 12.28 2.81
CA LEU A 231 2.96 13.24 2.34
C LEU A 231 1.74 13.31 3.27
N VAL A 232 1.19 12.18 3.67
CA VAL A 232 0.05 12.12 4.59
C VAL A 232 0.50 12.37 6.02
N GLY A 233 1.64 11.78 6.41
CA GLY A 233 2.28 11.99 7.72
C GLY A 233 3.09 13.28 7.84
N ASP A 234 3.07 14.16 6.81
CA ASP A 234 3.57 15.54 6.79
C ASP A 234 5.11 15.70 6.74
N LYS A 235 5.91 14.66 6.96
CA LYS A 235 7.39 14.78 6.90
C LYS A 235 8.08 13.51 6.41
N THR A 236 9.05 13.69 5.51
CA THR A 236 10.00 12.62 5.15
C THR A 236 10.94 12.30 6.31
N ILE A 237 11.56 11.12 6.29
CA ILE A 237 12.63 10.77 7.23
C ILE A 237 13.78 11.80 7.17
N ALA A 238 14.14 12.27 6.00
CA ALA A 238 15.16 13.30 5.85
C ALA A 238 14.80 14.58 6.61
N PHE A 239 13.55 15.05 6.50
CA PHE A 239 13.08 16.22 7.25
C PHE A 239 12.98 15.96 8.75
N ARG A 240 12.62 14.75 9.18
CA ARG A 240 12.62 14.40 10.62
C ARG A 240 14.02 14.42 11.23
N LEU A 241 15.05 14.04 10.45
CA LEU A 241 16.43 14.02 10.89
C LEU A 241 17.13 15.38 10.83
N MET A 242 16.81 16.24 9.85
CA MET A 242 17.59 17.43 9.53
C MET A 242 16.79 18.75 9.62
N ASP A 243 15.48 18.67 9.60
CA ASP A 243 14.52 19.78 9.74
C ASP A 243 14.92 21.02 8.92
N LYS A 244 14.83 22.20 9.50
CA LYS A 244 15.09 23.51 8.85
C LYS A 244 16.49 23.66 8.25
N GLU A 245 17.47 22.91 8.74
CA GLU A 245 18.85 22.98 8.22
C GLU A 245 18.92 22.55 6.74
N MET A 246 17.97 21.73 6.28
CA MET A 246 17.87 21.32 4.87
C MET A 246 17.65 22.50 3.91
N TYR A 247 17.06 23.60 4.36
CA TYR A 247 16.80 24.75 3.48
C TYR A 247 18.06 25.57 3.11
N THR A 248 19.11 25.49 3.93
CA THR A 248 20.27 26.38 3.81
C THR A 248 21.61 25.66 3.78
N HIS A 249 21.66 24.37 4.13
CA HIS A 249 22.92 23.65 4.34
C HIS A 249 23.04 22.33 3.55
N MET A 250 22.29 22.16 2.45
CA MET A 250 22.33 20.95 1.61
C MET A 250 23.37 21.01 0.48
N ASP A 251 24.20 22.02 0.42
CA ASP A 251 25.29 22.11 -0.53
C ASP A 251 26.59 21.46 -0.01
N ARG A 252 27.47 21.04 -0.94
CA ARG A 252 28.69 20.31 -0.59
C ARG A 252 29.74 21.16 0.16
N ALA A 253 29.63 22.48 0.12
CA ALA A 253 30.55 23.40 0.78
C ALA A 253 30.10 23.74 2.20
N SER A 254 28.88 23.39 2.57
CA SER A 254 28.34 23.67 3.88
C SER A 254 28.84 22.64 4.90
N GLU A 255 29.43 23.14 5.99
CA GLU A 255 29.81 22.34 7.15
C GLU A 255 28.68 22.46 8.21
N ASN A 256 27.83 21.48 8.30
CA ASN A 256 26.71 21.46 9.28
C ASN A 256 26.56 20.06 9.88
N LEU A 257 26.84 19.97 11.18
CA LEU A 257 26.78 18.69 11.91
C LEU A 257 25.41 18.01 11.87
N THR A 258 24.33 18.79 11.90
CA THR A 258 22.96 18.24 11.81
C THR A 258 22.73 17.57 10.46
N ILE A 259 23.19 18.18 9.37
CA ILE A 259 23.09 17.61 8.03
C ILE A 259 23.95 16.36 7.91
N ASP A 260 25.22 16.42 8.32
CA ASP A 260 26.14 15.28 8.23
C ASP A 260 25.63 14.06 9.03
N ARG A 261 25.15 14.31 10.26
CA ARG A 261 24.56 13.30 11.11
C ARG A 261 23.25 12.75 10.47
N GLY A 262 22.38 13.63 10.01
CA GLY A 262 21.12 13.24 9.37
C GLY A 262 21.34 12.38 8.13
N MET A 263 22.29 12.73 7.27
CA MET A 263 22.67 11.91 6.11
C MET A 263 23.23 10.53 6.52
N ALA A 264 24.05 10.48 7.56
CA ALA A 264 24.60 9.21 8.05
C ALA A 264 23.51 8.29 8.60
N LEU A 265 22.61 8.82 9.42
CA LEU A 265 21.47 8.09 9.96
C LEU A 265 20.49 7.66 8.87
N HIS A 266 20.18 8.52 7.91
CA HIS A 266 19.30 8.17 6.78
C HIS A 266 19.84 6.99 5.97
N LYS A 267 21.16 6.99 5.67
CA LYS A 267 21.81 5.86 4.99
C LYS A 267 21.78 4.59 5.82
N MET A 268 22.01 4.68 7.14
CA MET A 268 21.99 3.55 8.05
C MET A 268 20.57 2.94 8.15
N ILE A 269 19.54 3.76 8.34
CA ILE A 269 18.14 3.33 8.37
C ILE A 269 17.80 2.54 7.11
N ARG A 270 18.15 3.06 5.95
CA ARG A 270 17.88 2.41 4.67
C ARG A 270 18.66 1.12 4.49
N LEU A 271 19.95 1.14 4.84
CA LEU A 271 20.78 -0.08 4.77
C LEU A 271 20.23 -1.19 5.66
N MET A 272 19.85 -0.88 6.88
CA MET A 272 19.25 -1.86 7.79
C MET A 272 17.92 -2.38 7.24
N THR A 273 17.05 -1.49 6.78
CA THR A 273 15.74 -1.88 6.25
C THR A 273 15.87 -2.78 5.02
N VAL A 274 16.70 -2.41 4.03
CA VAL A 274 16.86 -3.21 2.80
C VAL A 274 17.56 -4.54 3.06
N SER A 275 18.45 -4.60 4.07
CA SER A 275 19.22 -5.81 4.34
C SER A 275 18.49 -6.85 5.17
N THR A 276 17.54 -6.42 6.02
CA THR A 276 16.95 -7.29 7.05
C THR A 276 15.43 -7.30 7.06
N GLY A 277 14.78 -6.28 6.49
CA GLY A 277 13.36 -6.02 6.70
C GLY A 277 12.40 -6.85 5.86
N GLY A 278 12.84 -7.55 4.80
CA GLY A 278 11.89 -8.27 3.95
C GLY A 278 12.54 -9.05 2.80
N ASP A 279 11.67 -9.56 1.94
CA ASP A 279 12.03 -10.29 0.72
C ASP A 279 12.16 -9.35 -0.49
N ALA A 280 11.60 -8.16 -0.36
CA ALA A 280 11.70 -7.05 -1.31
C ALA A 280 11.83 -5.72 -0.57
N TYR A 281 12.19 -4.66 -1.28
CA TYR A 281 12.36 -3.34 -0.72
C TYR A 281 11.67 -2.28 -1.57
N LEU A 282 10.87 -1.42 -0.92
CA LEU A 282 10.28 -0.23 -1.53
C LEU A 282 11.16 0.98 -1.21
N ASN A 283 11.62 1.65 -2.26
CA ASN A 283 12.31 2.93 -2.16
C ASN A 283 11.36 4.05 -2.55
N PHE A 284 11.08 4.95 -1.61
CA PHE A 284 10.24 6.11 -1.91
C PHE A 284 11.00 7.08 -2.85
N MET A 285 10.29 7.63 -3.84
CA MET A 285 10.87 8.50 -4.87
C MET A 285 11.70 9.65 -4.26
N GLY A 286 12.84 9.96 -4.87
CA GLY A 286 13.77 10.96 -4.39
C GLY A 286 14.84 10.42 -3.44
N ASN A 287 14.57 9.34 -2.73
CA ASN A 287 15.52 8.74 -1.80
C ASN A 287 16.73 8.07 -2.45
N GLU A 288 16.74 7.91 -3.78
CA GLU A 288 17.90 7.43 -4.54
C GLU A 288 19.00 8.49 -4.68
N PHE A 289 18.69 9.76 -4.46
CA PHE A 289 19.63 10.88 -4.56
C PHE A 289 20.10 11.39 -3.19
N GLY A 290 19.36 11.19 -2.16
CA GLY A 290 19.62 11.71 -0.80
C GLY A 290 18.89 12.99 -0.50
#